data_798611852b5351ab2c2a584ec4d5bc98
#
_entry.id   798611852b5351ab2c2a584ec4d5bc98
#
_cell.length_a   1.000
_cell.length_b   1.000
_cell.length_c   1.000
_cell.angle_alpha   90.00
_cell.angle_beta   90.00
_cell.angle_gamma   90.00
#
_symmetry.space_group_name_H-M   'P 1'
#
loop_
_entity.id
_entity.type
_entity.pdbx_description
1 polymer ?
#
loop_
_entity_poly.entity_id
_entity_poly.type
_entity_poly.pdbx_seq_one_letter_code
_entity_poly.pdbx_strand_id
1 'polypeptide(L)'
;MSKRLRDHAIGEDVDCICLLTAVQTKKTRKDKTYLRFEFGDAGGRVPGVMWEGFDEQVANLPPGEAVRVLGYMDQWEDRPQLVVQSIHLPPPGSYDPKDLLPSSERDPDQMLSELDSIVESLKFTPLRELLGKMFGEDEFRRGFACAPAAKRWHQPYLGGLIEHTLNVHYHALNMAGRYPQVELDIITAGSLVHDIGKTVEYSVEDFFSTSTKGRLLGHLVIGVEILDTWIRQVKGFPEEVGWHLKHIILSHHGEYQFGSPVLPRTLEALVVHFADNLDAKMNGVLRIHQRETEEPGDWTSYVRLMEREFFKSRLLPQERHSADAAKTKPSGAKLPGDVPAEEQSDIFDYYDENQNTDRYS
;
A
#
# COMPACT_ATOMS: atom_id res chain seq x y z
N MET A 1 -9.12 19.39 -15.24
CA MET A 1 -7.93 18.64 -14.81
C MET A 1 -6.78 19.04 -15.72
N SER A 2 -5.63 19.40 -15.20
CA SER A 2 -4.41 19.62 -15.99
C SER A 2 -3.97 18.30 -16.65
N LYS A 3 -3.36 18.40 -17.83
CA LYS A 3 -2.80 17.24 -18.54
C LYS A 3 -1.69 16.61 -17.70
N ARG A 4 -1.71 15.28 -17.57
CA ARG A 4 -0.69 14.55 -16.80
C ARG A 4 0.65 14.56 -17.53
N LEU A 5 1.77 14.51 -16.82
CA LEU A 5 3.12 14.54 -17.40
C LEU A 5 3.31 13.47 -18.50
N ARG A 6 2.84 12.25 -18.28
CA ARG A 6 2.97 11.15 -19.23
C ARG A 6 2.11 11.29 -20.50
N ASP A 7 1.10 12.15 -20.47
CA ASP A 7 0.16 12.31 -21.59
C ASP A 7 0.67 13.35 -22.60
N HIS A 8 1.77 14.04 -22.33
CA HIS A 8 2.38 14.97 -23.26
C HIS A 8 3.11 14.23 -24.37
N ALA A 9 2.82 14.63 -25.63
CA ALA A 9 3.50 14.08 -26.80
C ALA A 9 4.95 14.58 -26.89
N ILE A 10 5.82 13.81 -27.57
CA ILE A 10 7.18 14.24 -27.86
C ILE A 10 7.13 15.55 -28.70
N GLY A 11 7.92 16.54 -28.29
CA GLY A 11 7.96 17.89 -28.86
C GLY A 11 6.92 18.86 -28.32
N GLU A 12 6.04 18.42 -27.42
CA GLU A 12 5.02 19.26 -26.78
C GLU A 12 5.60 20.08 -25.63
N ASP A 13 5.23 21.37 -25.56
CA ASP A 13 5.57 22.22 -24.44
C ASP A 13 4.86 21.78 -23.14
N VAL A 14 5.58 21.83 -22.04
CA VAL A 14 5.11 21.48 -20.70
C VAL A 14 5.18 22.70 -19.80
N ASP A 15 4.06 23.08 -19.20
CA ASP A 15 3.95 24.01 -18.08
C ASP A 15 3.00 23.39 -17.06
N CYS A 16 3.57 22.77 -16.04
CA CYS A 16 2.77 22.06 -15.04
C CYS A 16 3.39 22.17 -13.65
N ILE A 17 2.54 21.93 -12.64
CA ILE A 17 3.00 21.67 -11.27
C ILE A 17 3.06 20.15 -11.08
N CYS A 18 4.19 19.69 -10.57
CA CYS A 18 4.44 18.27 -10.32
C CYS A 18 5.30 18.09 -9.08
N LEU A 19 5.41 16.86 -8.59
CA LEU A 19 6.23 16.50 -7.46
C LEU A 19 7.67 16.24 -7.92
N LEU A 20 8.65 16.89 -7.32
CA LEU A 20 10.07 16.56 -7.48
C LEU A 20 10.38 15.32 -6.65
N THR A 21 10.59 14.16 -7.29
CA THR A 21 10.86 12.90 -6.58
C THR A 21 12.35 12.59 -6.43
N ALA A 22 13.18 13.14 -7.32
CA ALA A 22 14.63 13.06 -7.22
C ALA A 22 15.33 14.20 -7.98
N VAL A 23 16.49 14.62 -7.49
CA VAL A 23 17.43 15.50 -8.20
C VAL A 23 18.85 14.96 -8.01
N GLN A 24 19.64 14.99 -9.08
CA GLN A 24 21.04 14.55 -9.08
C GLN A 24 21.88 15.45 -9.99
N THR A 25 22.99 15.91 -9.47
CA THR A 25 24.01 16.56 -10.29
C THR A 25 24.86 15.51 -10.99
N LYS A 26 24.97 15.61 -12.31
CA LYS A 26 25.73 14.71 -13.17
C LYS A 26 26.72 15.47 -14.05
N LYS A 27 27.70 14.76 -14.61
CA LYS A 27 28.64 15.30 -15.57
C LYS A 27 28.56 14.54 -16.89
N THR A 28 28.59 15.26 -18.00
CA THR A 28 28.71 14.68 -19.34
C THR A 28 30.12 14.13 -19.57
N ARG A 29 30.32 13.37 -20.65
CA ARG A 29 31.68 12.91 -21.08
C ARG A 29 32.67 14.07 -21.34
N LYS A 30 32.15 15.29 -21.59
CA LYS A 30 32.94 16.50 -21.78
C LYS A 30 33.09 17.33 -20.49
N ASP A 31 32.85 16.71 -19.32
CA ASP A 31 32.92 17.35 -17.98
C ASP A 31 31.95 18.53 -17.75
N LYS A 32 30.94 18.72 -18.63
CA LYS A 32 29.89 19.72 -18.44
C LYS A 32 28.87 19.21 -17.44
N THR A 33 28.60 19.99 -16.40
CA THR A 33 27.60 19.67 -15.37
C THR A 33 26.18 19.85 -15.90
N TYR A 34 25.27 18.96 -15.52
CA TYR A 34 23.84 19.04 -15.77
C TYR A 34 23.06 18.45 -14.60
N LEU A 35 21.78 18.79 -14.49
CA LEU A 35 20.87 18.20 -13.49
C LEU A 35 20.01 17.13 -14.13
N ARG A 36 19.88 16.01 -13.43
CA ARG A 36 18.92 14.96 -13.74
C ARG A 36 17.85 14.95 -12.66
N PHE A 37 16.60 15.01 -13.09
CA PHE A 37 15.42 14.99 -12.24
C PHE A 37 14.59 13.73 -12.42
N GLU A 38 13.75 13.43 -11.45
CA GLU A 38 12.59 12.60 -11.60
C GLU A 38 11.39 13.39 -11.09
N PHE A 39 10.38 13.57 -11.95
CA PHE A 39 9.14 14.25 -11.62
C PHE A 39 8.02 13.25 -11.52
N GLY A 40 7.02 13.52 -10.66
CA GLY A 40 5.86 12.68 -10.48
C GLY A 40 4.56 13.48 -10.43
N ASP A 41 3.49 12.89 -10.92
CA ASP A 41 2.12 13.34 -10.74
C ASP A 41 1.17 12.14 -10.62
N ALA A 42 -0.13 12.36 -10.61
CA ALA A 42 -1.14 11.31 -10.57
C ALA A 42 -1.04 10.31 -11.74
N GLY A 43 -0.37 10.65 -12.84
CA GLY A 43 -0.11 9.78 -14.02
C GLY A 43 1.15 8.92 -13.90
N GLY A 44 1.97 9.14 -12.87
CA GLY A 44 3.20 8.42 -12.64
C GLY A 44 4.45 9.27 -12.70
N ARG A 45 5.61 8.67 -12.99
CA ARG A 45 6.90 9.35 -12.96
C ARG A 45 7.47 9.55 -14.36
N VAL A 46 8.11 10.72 -14.58
CA VAL A 46 8.79 11.09 -15.81
C VAL A 46 10.20 11.56 -15.47
N PRO A 47 11.26 11.03 -16.12
CA PRO A 47 12.60 11.55 -15.98
C PRO A 47 12.72 12.95 -16.60
N GLY A 48 13.55 13.80 -15.99
CA GLY A 48 13.84 15.14 -16.50
C GLY A 48 15.33 15.43 -16.58
N VAL A 49 15.69 16.37 -17.45
CA VAL A 49 17.07 16.85 -17.58
C VAL A 49 17.09 18.37 -17.76
N MET A 50 18.03 19.04 -17.09
CA MET A 50 18.32 20.45 -17.28
C MET A 50 19.80 20.61 -17.60
N TRP A 51 20.09 21.02 -18.83
CA TRP A 51 21.45 21.04 -19.36
C TRP A 51 22.24 22.26 -18.95
N GLU A 52 21.55 23.39 -18.74
CA GLU A 52 22.13 24.69 -18.39
C GLU A 52 21.06 25.60 -17.76
N GLY A 53 21.49 26.76 -17.24
CA GLY A 53 20.55 27.76 -16.68
C GLY A 53 20.09 27.45 -15.26
N PHE A 54 20.70 26.50 -14.55
CA PHE A 54 20.42 26.21 -13.15
C PHE A 54 21.45 26.85 -12.21
N ASP A 55 20.99 27.21 -11.04
CA ASP A 55 21.82 27.70 -9.93
C ASP A 55 21.90 26.67 -8.80
N GLU A 56 22.58 27.05 -7.71
CA GLU A 56 22.71 26.21 -6.52
C GLU A 56 21.38 25.94 -5.84
N GLN A 57 20.39 26.85 -5.93
CA GLN A 57 19.08 26.65 -5.32
C GLN A 57 18.33 25.53 -6.04
N VAL A 58 18.34 25.54 -7.37
CA VAL A 58 17.72 24.47 -8.18
C VAL A 58 18.41 23.13 -7.96
N ALA A 59 19.74 23.10 -7.86
CA ALA A 59 20.50 21.88 -7.63
C ALA A 59 20.26 21.27 -6.25
N ASN A 60 19.86 22.08 -5.28
CA ASN A 60 19.61 21.68 -3.89
C ASN A 60 18.12 21.62 -3.52
N LEU A 61 17.20 21.70 -4.50
CA LEU A 61 15.78 21.50 -4.22
C LEU A 61 15.55 20.13 -3.55
N PRO A 62 14.86 20.10 -2.40
CA PRO A 62 14.65 18.85 -1.69
C PRO A 62 13.65 17.96 -2.45
N PRO A 63 13.93 16.66 -2.62
CA PRO A 63 12.92 15.72 -3.08
C PRO A 63 11.73 15.68 -2.10
N GLY A 64 10.52 15.63 -2.66
CA GLY A 64 9.28 15.68 -1.92
C GLY A 64 8.55 17.03 -2.04
N GLU A 65 9.14 18.02 -2.69
CA GLU A 65 8.54 19.34 -2.92
C GLU A 65 7.73 19.39 -4.21
N ALA A 66 6.62 20.13 -4.19
CA ALA A 66 5.92 20.51 -5.41
C ALA A 66 6.71 21.59 -6.15
N VAL A 67 6.86 21.42 -7.44
CA VAL A 67 7.58 22.36 -8.32
C VAL A 67 6.76 22.67 -9.57
N ARG A 68 6.79 23.93 -10.03
CA ARG A 68 6.32 24.29 -11.37
C ARG A 68 7.47 24.15 -12.33
N VAL A 69 7.28 23.37 -13.36
CA VAL A 69 8.28 23.08 -14.39
C VAL A 69 7.81 23.59 -15.72
N LEU A 70 8.69 24.36 -16.40
CA LEU A 70 8.53 24.74 -17.78
C LEU A 70 9.60 24.04 -18.63
N GLY A 71 9.20 23.51 -19.77
CA GLY A 71 10.09 22.79 -20.67
C GLY A 71 9.33 22.17 -21.83
N TYR A 72 9.85 21.11 -22.38
CA TYR A 72 9.18 20.36 -23.44
C TYR A 72 9.51 18.87 -23.30
N MET A 73 8.60 18.03 -23.80
CA MET A 73 8.78 16.58 -23.80
C MET A 73 9.71 16.18 -24.94
N ASP A 74 10.74 15.43 -24.65
CA ASP A 74 11.70 14.87 -25.61
C ASP A 74 11.82 13.36 -25.42
N GLN A 75 12.63 12.70 -26.23
CA GLN A 75 12.87 11.25 -26.17
C GLN A 75 14.35 10.98 -25.98
N TRP A 76 14.69 10.16 -25.00
CA TRP A 76 16.04 9.64 -24.78
C TRP A 76 16.02 8.12 -24.66
N GLU A 77 16.79 7.42 -25.51
CA GLU A 77 16.83 5.96 -25.55
C GLU A 77 15.41 5.32 -25.61
N ASP A 78 14.58 5.85 -26.52
CA ASP A 78 13.19 5.45 -26.76
C ASP A 78 12.23 5.65 -25.56
N ARG A 79 12.65 6.46 -24.56
CA ARG A 79 11.80 6.81 -23.40
C ARG A 79 11.50 8.30 -23.37
N PRO A 80 10.27 8.70 -23.00
CA PRO A 80 9.94 10.09 -22.78
C PRO A 80 10.81 10.69 -21.67
N GLN A 81 11.33 11.89 -21.93
CA GLN A 81 12.12 12.67 -20.98
C GLN A 81 11.72 14.15 -21.07
N LEU A 82 11.50 14.80 -19.93
CA LEU A 82 11.24 16.24 -19.86
C LEU A 82 12.54 17.02 -19.94
N VAL A 83 12.72 17.84 -20.97
CA VAL A 83 13.81 18.81 -21.04
C VAL A 83 13.34 20.07 -20.30
N VAL A 84 13.93 20.31 -19.15
CA VAL A 84 13.57 21.39 -18.24
C VAL A 84 14.29 22.67 -18.66
N GLN A 85 13.52 23.73 -18.90
CA GLN A 85 14.01 25.07 -19.18
C GLN A 85 14.04 25.95 -17.92
N SER A 86 13.02 25.81 -17.07
CA SER A 86 13.00 26.46 -15.76
C SER A 86 12.21 25.63 -14.74
N ILE A 87 12.56 25.78 -13.47
CA ILE A 87 11.90 25.13 -12.34
C ILE A 87 11.81 26.12 -11.18
N HIS A 88 10.62 26.21 -10.57
CA HIS A 88 10.34 27.13 -9.48
C HIS A 88 9.42 26.50 -8.46
N LEU A 89 9.45 26.98 -7.21
CA LEU A 89 8.43 26.62 -6.23
C LEU A 89 7.10 27.30 -6.63
N PRO A 90 5.99 26.57 -6.68
CA PRO A 90 4.70 27.15 -7.02
C PRO A 90 4.22 28.08 -5.88
N PRO A 91 3.39 29.10 -6.19
CA PRO A 91 2.80 29.95 -5.16
C PRO A 91 1.98 29.09 -4.14
N PRO A 92 2.00 29.44 -2.84
CA PRO A 92 1.16 28.79 -1.86
C PRO A 92 -0.31 28.77 -2.27
N GLY A 93 -0.97 27.61 -2.19
CA GLY A 93 -2.38 27.44 -2.52
C GLY A 93 -2.71 27.40 -4.02
N SER A 94 -1.69 27.34 -4.91
CA SER A 94 -1.89 27.23 -6.37
C SER A 94 -2.18 25.81 -6.86
N TYR A 95 -2.13 24.81 -6.00
CA TYR A 95 -2.37 23.40 -6.32
C TYR A 95 -2.95 22.68 -5.09
N ASP A 96 -3.65 21.57 -5.31
CA ASP A 96 -3.99 20.61 -4.26
C ASP A 96 -2.91 19.49 -4.28
N PRO A 97 -2.25 19.18 -3.15
CA PRO A 97 -1.29 18.07 -3.08
C PRO A 97 -1.84 16.74 -3.59
N LYS A 98 -3.14 16.50 -3.45
CA LYS A 98 -3.80 15.28 -3.93
C LYS A 98 -3.76 15.14 -5.45
N ASP A 99 -3.77 16.26 -6.19
CA ASP A 99 -3.70 16.25 -7.65
C ASP A 99 -2.33 15.76 -8.17
N LEU A 100 -1.30 15.84 -7.32
CA LEU A 100 0.07 15.46 -7.64
C LEU A 100 0.43 14.04 -7.20
N LEU A 101 -0.45 13.37 -6.45
CA LEU A 101 -0.21 12.03 -5.92
C LEU A 101 -0.87 10.96 -6.80
N PRO A 102 -0.21 9.82 -7.00
CA PRO A 102 -0.89 8.67 -7.59
C PRO A 102 -2.07 8.26 -6.69
N SER A 103 -3.12 7.75 -7.29
CA SER A 103 -4.32 7.27 -6.61
C SER A 103 -4.63 5.83 -6.99
N SER A 104 -5.40 5.14 -6.14
CA SER A 104 -5.99 3.84 -6.49
C SER A 104 -6.77 3.95 -7.81
N GLU A 105 -6.74 2.88 -8.61
CA GLU A 105 -7.61 2.75 -9.79
C GLU A 105 -9.05 2.41 -9.40
N ARG A 106 -9.28 1.97 -8.15
CA ARG A 106 -10.60 1.70 -7.62
C ARG A 106 -11.27 3.00 -7.19
N ASP A 107 -12.57 3.09 -7.42
CA ASP A 107 -13.40 4.21 -7.02
C ASP A 107 -13.47 4.32 -5.48
N PRO A 108 -13.08 5.47 -4.87
CA PRO A 108 -13.07 5.62 -3.42
C PRO A 108 -14.45 5.45 -2.78
N ASP A 109 -15.53 5.91 -3.43
CA ASP A 109 -16.89 5.80 -2.90
C ASP A 109 -17.37 4.34 -2.93
N GLN A 110 -16.97 3.57 -3.95
CA GLN A 110 -17.24 2.14 -4.00
C GLN A 110 -16.49 1.38 -2.90
N MET A 111 -15.21 1.71 -2.66
CA MET A 111 -14.44 1.10 -1.57
C MET A 111 -15.03 1.41 -0.19
N LEU A 112 -15.47 2.65 0.02
CA LEU A 112 -16.15 3.04 1.27
C LEU A 112 -17.51 2.33 1.44
N SER A 113 -18.28 2.17 0.37
CA SER A 113 -19.55 1.42 0.41
C SER A 113 -19.32 -0.07 0.71
N GLU A 114 -18.24 -0.66 0.19
CA GLU A 114 -17.82 -2.02 0.49
C GLU A 114 -17.43 -2.18 1.96
N LEU A 115 -16.64 -1.24 2.50
CA LEU A 115 -16.28 -1.18 3.91
C LEU A 115 -17.54 -1.12 4.81
N ASP A 116 -18.50 -0.26 4.48
CA ASP A 116 -19.77 -0.15 5.22
C ASP A 116 -20.53 -1.49 5.20
N SER A 117 -20.61 -2.14 4.05
CA SER A 117 -21.27 -3.45 3.91
C SER A 117 -20.59 -4.55 4.75
N ILE A 118 -19.26 -4.52 4.84
CA ILE A 118 -18.49 -5.44 5.68
C ILE A 118 -18.80 -5.17 7.16
N VAL A 119 -18.79 -3.91 7.60
CA VAL A 119 -19.12 -3.54 8.98
C VAL A 119 -20.55 -3.95 9.35
N GLU A 120 -21.52 -3.73 8.46
CA GLU A 120 -22.92 -4.14 8.67
C GLU A 120 -23.11 -5.66 8.75
N SER A 121 -22.25 -6.43 8.08
CA SER A 121 -22.29 -7.91 8.09
C SER A 121 -21.89 -8.55 9.40
N LEU A 122 -21.22 -7.82 10.31
CA LEU A 122 -20.80 -8.31 11.62
C LEU A 122 -22.00 -8.74 12.46
N LYS A 123 -21.93 -9.94 12.99
CA LYS A 123 -22.97 -10.52 13.84
C LYS A 123 -22.85 -10.08 15.29
N PHE A 124 -21.62 -9.93 15.76
CA PHE A 124 -21.35 -9.50 17.13
C PHE A 124 -21.57 -7.99 17.28
N THR A 125 -22.68 -7.61 17.90
CA THR A 125 -23.16 -6.23 18.00
C THR A 125 -22.11 -5.23 18.54
N PRO A 126 -21.30 -5.53 19.58
CA PRO A 126 -20.28 -4.59 20.05
C PRO A 126 -19.22 -4.24 19.00
N LEU A 127 -18.80 -5.20 18.16
CA LEU A 127 -17.85 -4.95 17.06
C LEU A 127 -18.51 -4.09 15.96
N ARG A 128 -19.74 -4.42 15.59
CA ARG A 128 -20.48 -3.62 14.61
C ARG A 128 -20.69 -2.18 15.09
N GLU A 129 -21.02 -1.97 16.37
CA GLU A 129 -21.15 -0.64 16.95
C GLU A 129 -19.83 0.12 16.97
N LEU A 130 -18.74 -0.53 17.38
CA LEU A 130 -17.40 0.06 17.41
C LEU A 130 -16.97 0.54 16.02
N LEU A 131 -17.00 -0.35 15.03
CA LEU A 131 -16.53 -0.04 13.68
C LEU A 131 -17.49 0.91 12.96
N GLY A 132 -18.80 0.78 13.19
CA GLY A 132 -19.80 1.72 12.67
C GLY A 132 -19.58 3.14 13.16
N LYS A 133 -19.24 3.33 14.45
CA LYS A 133 -18.89 4.66 15.00
C LYS A 133 -17.57 5.17 14.43
N MET A 134 -16.55 4.32 14.36
CA MET A 134 -15.20 4.71 13.91
C MET A 134 -15.20 5.10 12.44
N PHE A 135 -15.71 4.23 11.55
CA PHE A 135 -15.75 4.48 10.11
C PHE A 135 -16.92 5.38 9.67
N GLY A 136 -17.89 5.65 10.56
CA GLY A 136 -18.95 6.62 10.35
C GLY A 136 -18.58 8.05 10.73
N GLU A 137 -17.46 8.26 11.42
CA GLU A 137 -16.99 9.61 11.75
C GLU A 137 -16.27 10.23 10.54
N ASP A 138 -16.70 11.41 10.13
CA ASP A 138 -16.33 12.02 8.85
C ASP A 138 -14.84 12.29 8.68
N GLU A 139 -14.15 12.75 9.72
CA GLU A 139 -12.72 13.09 9.65
C GLU A 139 -11.87 11.83 9.55
N PHE A 140 -12.15 10.84 10.42
CA PHE A 140 -11.48 9.55 10.39
C PHE A 140 -11.71 8.82 9.06
N ARG A 141 -12.97 8.78 8.60
CA ARG A 141 -13.35 8.15 7.33
C ARG A 141 -12.60 8.74 6.14
N ARG A 142 -12.55 10.09 6.05
CA ARG A 142 -11.79 10.77 4.99
C ARG A 142 -10.28 10.49 5.09
N GLY A 143 -9.73 10.54 6.29
CA GLY A 143 -8.32 10.22 6.54
C GLY A 143 -7.98 8.80 6.09
N PHE A 144 -8.82 7.82 6.46
CA PHE A 144 -8.66 6.42 6.08
C PHE A 144 -8.78 6.20 4.58
N ALA A 145 -9.75 6.85 3.92
CA ALA A 145 -9.95 6.74 2.47
C ALA A 145 -8.83 7.41 1.65
N CYS A 146 -8.10 8.37 2.21
CA CYS A 146 -7.04 9.08 1.50
C CYS A 146 -5.63 8.54 1.81
N ALA A 147 -5.42 7.88 2.94
CA ALA A 147 -4.09 7.44 3.36
C ALA A 147 -3.48 6.40 2.41
N PRO A 148 -2.13 6.39 2.25
CA PRO A 148 -1.42 5.32 1.59
C PRO A 148 -1.27 4.10 2.52
N ALA A 149 -1.14 2.89 1.97
CA ALA A 149 -0.82 1.71 2.78
C ALA A 149 0.66 1.67 3.20
N ALA A 150 1.55 2.19 2.36
CA ALA A 150 2.98 2.29 2.65
C ALA A 150 3.60 3.48 1.91
N LYS A 151 4.78 3.91 2.37
CA LYS A 151 5.51 5.01 1.71
C LYS A 151 6.04 4.65 0.32
N ARG A 152 6.45 3.39 0.07
CA ARG A 152 7.17 3.00 -1.16
C ARG A 152 6.84 1.61 -1.70
N TRP A 153 6.46 0.68 -0.85
CA TRP A 153 6.42 -0.73 -1.23
C TRP A 153 5.08 -1.13 -1.85
N HIS A 154 4.02 -1.26 -1.06
CA HIS A 154 2.68 -1.65 -1.50
C HIS A 154 1.71 -0.48 -1.39
N GLN A 155 0.80 -0.33 -2.32
CA GLN A 155 -0.21 0.74 -2.41
C GLN A 155 0.26 2.12 -1.90
N PRO A 156 1.40 2.68 -2.38
CA PRO A 156 1.90 4.00 -1.96
C PRO A 156 1.22 5.11 -2.76
N TYR A 157 -0.10 5.18 -2.65
CA TYR A 157 -0.97 6.11 -3.36
C TYR A 157 -2.21 6.45 -2.53
N LEU A 158 -2.92 7.50 -2.95
CA LEU A 158 -4.21 7.88 -2.34
C LEU A 158 -5.20 6.73 -2.45
N GLY A 159 -5.87 6.41 -1.34
CA GLY A 159 -6.77 5.26 -1.27
C GLY A 159 -6.04 3.92 -1.10
N GLY A 160 -4.71 3.94 -0.97
CA GLY A 160 -3.92 2.72 -0.81
C GLY A 160 -4.25 1.97 0.47
N LEU A 161 -4.49 2.68 1.58
CA LEU A 161 -4.82 2.07 2.87
C LEU A 161 -6.16 1.32 2.84
N ILE A 162 -7.21 1.97 2.34
CA ILE A 162 -8.52 1.31 2.25
C ILE A 162 -8.49 0.14 1.26
N GLU A 163 -7.83 0.29 0.12
CA GLU A 163 -7.68 -0.79 -0.86
C GLU A 163 -6.96 -2.00 -0.27
N HIS A 164 -5.83 -1.77 0.40
CA HIS A 164 -5.07 -2.79 1.13
C HIS A 164 -5.93 -3.48 2.19
N THR A 165 -6.60 -2.71 3.03
CA THR A 165 -7.45 -3.22 4.11
C THR A 165 -8.57 -4.14 3.58
N LEU A 166 -9.23 -3.76 2.50
CA LEU A 166 -10.24 -4.58 1.85
C LEU A 166 -9.66 -5.89 1.29
N ASN A 167 -8.50 -5.81 0.64
CA ASN A 167 -7.82 -7.00 0.14
C ASN A 167 -7.41 -7.95 1.27
N VAL A 168 -6.82 -7.41 2.36
CA VAL A 168 -6.45 -8.19 3.55
C VAL A 168 -7.68 -8.88 4.15
N HIS A 169 -8.80 -8.17 4.26
CA HIS A 169 -10.06 -8.75 4.72
C HIS A 169 -10.49 -9.93 3.86
N TYR A 170 -10.50 -9.81 2.53
CA TYR A 170 -10.87 -10.92 1.64
C TYR A 170 -9.91 -12.09 1.72
N HIS A 171 -8.60 -11.85 1.75
CA HIS A 171 -7.62 -12.91 1.93
C HIS A 171 -7.81 -13.62 3.27
N ALA A 172 -8.01 -12.88 4.34
CA ALA A 172 -8.24 -13.43 5.67
C ALA A 172 -9.47 -14.32 5.74
N LEU A 173 -10.61 -13.87 5.18
CA LEU A 173 -11.83 -14.69 5.16
C LEU A 173 -11.68 -15.96 4.30
N ASN A 174 -11.00 -15.89 3.15
CA ASN A 174 -10.75 -17.06 2.32
C ASN A 174 -9.89 -18.10 3.03
N MET A 175 -8.85 -17.67 3.77
CA MET A 175 -8.03 -18.56 4.58
C MET A 175 -8.84 -19.15 5.76
N ALA A 176 -9.57 -18.30 6.47
CA ALA A 176 -10.38 -18.69 7.63
C ALA A 176 -11.47 -19.71 7.30
N GLY A 177 -12.00 -19.68 6.08
CA GLY A 177 -13.08 -20.59 5.64
C GLY A 177 -12.74 -22.09 5.72
N ARG A 178 -11.48 -22.46 5.95
CA ARG A 178 -11.03 -23.84 6.16
C ARG A 178 -10.88 -24.23 7.64
N TYR A 179 -11.00 -23.27 8.54
CA TYR A 179 -10.76 -23.44 9.97
C TYR A 179 -12.00 -23.04 10.78
N PRO A 180 -12.93 -23.98 11.10
CA PRO A 180 -14.18 -23.65 11.80
C PRO A 180 -13.96 -23.19 13.25
N GLN A 181 -12.74 -23.27 13.76
CA GLN A 181 -12.40 -22.86 15.12
C GLN A 181 -12.11 -21.35 15.24
N VAL A 182 -11.99 -20.62 14.12
CA VAL A 182 -11.68 -19.19 14.13
C VAL A 182 -12.95 -18.35 14.24
N GLU A 183 -12.87 -17.25 14.94
CA GLU A 183 -13.95 -16.28 15.10
C GLU A 183 -13.97 -15.28 13.94
N LEU A 184 -14.87 -15.49 12.96
CA LEU A 184 -14.91 -14.69 11.73
C LEU A 184 -15.15 -13.21 12.00
N ASP A 185 -15.93 -12.84 13.01
CA ASP A 185 -16.16 -11.44 13.37
C ASP A 185 -14.90 -10.79 13.94
N ILE A 186 -14.04 -11.54 14.64
CA ILE A 186 -12.72 -11.05 15.09
C ILE A 186 -11.76 -10.88 13.92
N ILE A 187 -11.74 -11.83 12.97
CA ILE A 187 -10.93 -11.71 11.75
C ILE A 187 -11.39 -10.49 10.94
N THR A 188 -12.69 -10.33 10.74
CA THR A 188 -13.26 -9.18 10.02
C THR A 188 -12.86 -7.88 10.68
N ALA A 189 -13.14 -7.73 11.97
CA ALA A 189 -12.80 -6.50 12.70
C ALA A 189 -11.28 -6.28 12.75
N GLY A 190 -10.50 -7.32 13.02
CA GLY A 190 -9.05 -7.28 13.08
C GLY A 190 -8.42 -6.84 11.75
N SER A 191 -8.88 -7.39 10.62
CA SER A 191 -8.42 -6.98 9.29
C SER A 191 -8.76 -5.54 8.95
N LEU A 192 -9.92 -5.02 9.40
CA LEU A 192 -10.29 -3.62 9.18
C LEU A 192 -9.49 -2.63 10.04
N VAL A 193 -8.98 -3.06 11.20
CA VAL A 193 -8.28 -2.16 12.13
C VAL A 193 -6.76 -2.35 12.18
N HIS A 194 -6.19 -3.39 11.54
CA HIS A 194 -4.77 -3.72 11.73
C HIS A 194 -3.84 -2.54 11.43
N ASP A 195 -4.17 -1.72 10.45
CA ASP A 195 -3.36 -0.65 9.91
C ASP A 195 -3.92 0.77 10.11
N ILE A 196 -4.97 0.94 10.94
CA ILE A 196 -5.60 2.26 11.16
C ILE A 196 -4.63 3.36 11.63
N GLY A 197 -3.54 2.98 12.28
CA GLY A 197 -2.50 3.92 12.73
C GLY A 197 -1.81 4.66 11.58
N LYS A 198 -1.85 4.14 10.35
CA LYS A 198 -1.29 4.77 9.15
C LYS A 198 -2.00 6.06 8.77
N THR A 199 -3.25 6.24 9.19
CA THR A 199 -3.98 7.52 9.05
C THR A 199 -3.31 8.70 9.74
N VAL A 200 -2.50 8.43 10.77
CA VAL A 200 -1.72 9.44 11.53
C VAL A 200 -0.23 9.33 11.25
N GLU A 201 0.25 8.12 10.91
CA GLU A 201 1.67 7.93 10.58
C GLU A 201 2.07 8.69 9.31
N TYR A 202 1.19 8.75 8.29
CA TYR A 202 1.47 9.43 7.03
C TYR A 202 0.66 10.72 6.89
N SER A 203 1.31 11.77 6.37
CA SER A 203 0.68 13.03 5.98
C SER A 203 0.47 13.04 4.46
N VAL A 204 -0.79 13.18 4.04
CA VAL A 204 -1.15 13.35 2.61
C VAL A 204 -0.72 14.73 2.11
N GLU A 205 -0.84 15.76 2.97
CA GLU A 205 -0.49 17.14 2.65
C GLU A 205 1.01 17.32 2.37
N ASP A 206 1.84 16.49 3.02
CA ASP A 206 3.29 16.44 2.83
C ASP A 206 3.72 15.27 1.92
N PHE A 207 2.92 14.93 0.92
CA PHE A 207 3.23 13.90 -0.08
C PHE A 207 3.65 12.55 0.53
N PHE A 208 2.86 12.04 1.47
CA PHE A 208 3.12 10.80 2.22
C PHE A 208 4.40 10.84 3.05
N SER A 209 4.80 12.02 3.53
CA SER A 209 5.85 12.11 4.53
C SER A 209 5.40 11.42 5.83
N THR A 210 6.36 10.92 6.59
CA THR A 210 6.05 10.36 7.91
C THR A 210 5.94 11.50 8.92
N SER A 211 4.81 11.62 9.60
CA SER A 211 4.59 12.60 10.66
C SER A 211 5.60 12.43 11.81
N THR A 212 5.79 13.46 12.63
CA THR A 212 6.64 13.36 13.82
C THR A 212 6.16 12.26 14.78
N LYS A 213 4.84 12.15 14.99
CA LYS A 213 4.24 11.09 15.81
C LYS A 213 4.48 9.71 15.18
N GLY A 214 4.33 9.59 13.86
CA GLY A 214 4.60 8.37 13.12
C GLY A 214 6.06 7.90 13.25
N ARG A 215 7.02 8.83 13.17
CA ARG A 215 8.46 8.50 13.34
C ARG A 215 8.82 8.04 14.73
N LEU A 216 8.15 8.57 15.76
CA LEU A 216 8.44 8.26 17.16
C LEU A 216 7.76 6.98 17.63
N LEU A 217 6.52 6.75 17.23
CA LEU A 217 5.68 5.67 17.78
C LEU A 217 5.40 4.55 16.78
N GLY A 218 5.35 4.85 15.47
CA GLY A 218 4.93 3.91 14.43
C GLY A 218 3.42 3.61 14.47
N HIS A 219 2.88 3.13 13.34
CA HIS A 219 1.44 2.89 13.18
C HIS A 219 0.88 1.81 14.13
N LEU A 220 1.68 0.83 14.58
CA LEU A 220 1.21 -0.21 15.51
C LEU A 220 0.73 0.40 16.84
N VAL A 221 1.57 1.25 17.45
CA VAL A 221 1.24 1.91 18.72
C VAL A 221 0.13 2.94 18.52
N ILE A 222 0.22 3.74 17.48
CA ILE A 222 -0.80 4.73 17.12
C ILE A 222 -2.16 4.05 16.85
N GLY A 223 -2.15 2.90 16.16
CA GLY A 223 -3.36 2.11 15.91
C GLY A 223 -4.04 1.63 17.19
N VAL A 224 -3.25 1.17 18.16
CA VAL A 224 -3.79 0.80 19.48
C VAL A 224 -4.39 2.00 20.21
N GLU A 225 -3.75 3.17 20.18
CA GLU A 225 -4.28 4.39 20.79
C GLU A 225 -5.62 4.82 20.15
N ILE A 226 -5.68 4.79 18.80
CA ILE A 226 -6.91 5.09 18.05
C ILE A 226 -8.02 4.11 18.45
N LEU A 227 -7.75 2.81 18.36
CA LEU A 227 -8.73 1.77 18.71
C LEU A 227 -9.24 1.93 20.14
N ASP A 228 -8.34 2.19 21.10
CA ASP A 228 -8.70 2.37 22.51
C ASP A 228 -9.64 3.59 22.73
N THR A 229 -9.41 4.64 21.96
CA THR A 229 -10.27 5.84 22.00
C THR A 229 -11.70 5.52 21.55
N TRP A 230 -11.87 4.68 20.52
CA TRP A 230 -13.17 4.28 20.02
C TRP A 230 -13.85 3.22 20.89
N ILE A 231 -13.11 2.27 21.46
CA ILE A 231 -13.63 1.27 22.40
C ILE A 231 -14.30 1.95 23.60
N ARG A 232 -13.70 3.01 24.16
CA ARG A 232 -14.28 3.75 25.28
C ARG A 232 -15.62 4.41 24.98
N GLN A 233 -15.96 4.60 23.71
CA GLN A 233 -17.23 5.18 23.29
C GLN A 233 -18.35 4.14 23.14
N VAL A 234 -18.02 2.83 23.22
CA VAL A 234 -19.00 1.74 23.18
C VAL A 234 -19.27 1.25 24.61
N LYS A 235 -20.47 1.49 25.08
CA LYS A 235 -20.83 1.11 26.46
C LYS A 235 -20.83 -0.39 26.65
N GLY A 236 -20.05 -0.86 27.62
CA GLY A 236 -19.98 -2.30 27.95
C GLY A 236 -19.25 -3.13 26.90
N PHE A 237 -18.36 -2.51 26.12
CA PHE A 237 -17.52 -3.26 25.17
C PHE A 237 -16.73 -4.34 25.92
N PRO A 238 -16.74 -5.61 25.48
CA PRO A 238 -16.04 -6.69 26.17
C PRO A 238 -14.53 -6.49 26.14
N GLU A 239 -13.91 -6.48 27.31
CA GLU A 239 -12.47 -6.18 27.46
C GLU A 239 -11.59 -7.17 26.69
N GLU A 240 -11.94 -8.46 26.74
CA GLU A 240 -11.21 -9.53 26.06
C GLU A 240 -11.22 -9.36 24.55
N VAL A 241 -12.34 -8.98 23.95
CA VAL A 241 -12.43 -8.63 22.51
C VAL A 241 -11.53 -7.46 22.19
N GLY A 242 -11.47 -6.44 23.05
CA GLY A 242 -10.55 -5.32 22.92
C GLY A 242 -9.08 -5.75 22.93
N TRP A 243 -8.71 -6.72 23.79
CA TRP A 243 -7.35 -7.28 23.81
C TRP A 243 -7.03 -8.03 22.52
N HIS A 244 -7.96 -8.81 21.98
CA HIS A 244 -7.79 -9.54 20.71
C HIS A 244 -7.52 -8.57 19.54
N LEU A 245 -8.32 -7.50 19.40
CA LEU A 245 -8.10 -6.50 18.34
C LEU A 245 -6.75 -5.77 18.49
N LYS A 246 -6.41 -5.34 19.71
CA LYS A 246 -5.11 -4.72 20.00
C LYS A 246 -3.95 -5.68 19.71
N HIS A 247 -4.13 -6.96 20.05
CA HIS A 247 -3.13 -7.98 19.76
C HIS A 247 -2.93 -8.15 18.25
N ILE A 248 -4.00 -8.18 17.45
CA ILE A 248 -3.89 -8.22 15.98
C ILE A 248 -3.11 -7.00 15.48
N ILE A 249 -3.43 -5.77 15.91
CA ILE A 249 -2.69 -4.57 15.52
C ILE A 249 -1.19 -4.71 15.87
N LEU A 250 -0.85 -5.15 17.08
CA LEU A 250 0.54 -5.22 17.54
C LEU A 250 1.32 -6.36 16.90
N SER A 251 0.66 -7.40 16.38
CA SER A 251 1.31 -8.62 15.92
C SER A 251 1.21 -8.88 14.42
N HIS A 252 0.47 -8.07 13.64
CA HIS A 252 0.21 -8.39 12.24
C HIS A 252 1.46 -8.42 11.35
N HIS A 253 2.55 -7.72 11.68
CA HIS A 253 3.82 -7.90 10.98
C HIS A 253 4.45 -9.28 11.19
N GLY A 254 4.03 -10.06 12.19
CA GLY A 254 4.35 -11.46 12.41
C GLY A 254 5.70 -11.75 13.05
N GLU A 255 6.71 -10.95 12.78
CA GLU A 255 8.10 -11.19 13.21
C GLU A 255 8.69 -9.97 13.93
N TYR A 256 9.54 -10.22 14.94
CA TYR A 256 10.24 -9.12 15.65
C TYR A 256 11.12 -8.28 14.71
N GLN A 257 11.75 -8.91 13.73
CA GLN A 257 12.59 -8.22 12.75
C GLN A 257 11.82 -7.27 11.85
N PHE A 258 10.49 -7.44 11.72
CA PHE A 258 9.60 -6.53 10.98
C PHE A 258 8.92 -5.50 11.89
N GLY A 259 9.34 -5.43 13.16
CA GLY A 259 8.88 -4.41 14.10
C GLY A 259 7.65 -4.78 14.91
N SER A 260 7.15 -6.04 14.84
CA SER A 260 6.11 -6.50 15.77
C SER A 260 6.64 -6.52 17.19
N PRO A 261 6.01 -5.81 18.13
CA PRO A 261 6.41 -5.91 19.55
C PRO A 261 6.04 -7.25 20.21
N VAL A 262 5.09 -7.97 19.62
CA VAL A 262 4.66 -9.32 20.02
C VAL A 262 4.39 -10.16 18.77
N LEU A 263 4.55 -11.48 18.90
CA LEU A 263 4.20 -12.41 17.81
C LEU A 263 2.71 -12.75 17.83
N PRO A 264 2.09 -13.15 16.70
CA PRO A 264 0.72 -13.63 16.66
C PRO A 264 0.52 -14.85 17.58
N ARG A 265 -0.44 -14.75 18.52
CA ARG A 265 -0.71 -15.79 19.52
C ARG A 265 -2.15 -16.27 19.52
N THR A 266 -2.98 -15.79 18.57
CA THR A 266 -4.33 -16.30 18.33
C THR A 266 -4.45 -16.76 16.89
N LEU A 267 -5.41 -17.64 16.61
CA LEU A 267 -5.65 -18.11 15.24
C LEU A 267 -6.01 -16.94 14.30
N GLU A 268 -6.80 -16.00 14.79
CA GLU A 268 -7.22 -14.81 14.05
C GLU A 268 -6.03 -13.90 13.73
N ALA A 269 -5.12 -13.68 14.70
CA ALA A 269 -3.92 -12.89 14.48
C ALA A 269 -2.97 -13.53 13.45
N LEU A 270 -2.83 -14.87 13.46
CA LEU A 270 -2.08 -15.59 12.43
C LEU A 270 -2.70 -15.40 11.05
N VAL A 271 -4.03 -15.55 10.93
CA VAL A 271 -4.73 -15.39 9.65
C VAL A 271 -4.55 -13.96 9.12
N VAL A 272 -4.73 -12.93 9.96
CA VAL A 272 -4.56 -11.54 9.54
C VAL A 272 -3.11 -11.26 9.13
N HIS A 273 -2.12 -11.74 9.90
CA HIS A 273 -0.71 -11.62 9.54
C HIS A 273 -0.41 -12.19 8.14
N PHE A 274 -0.84 -13.41 7.84
CA PHE A 274 -0.57 -14.01 6.53
C PHE A 274 -1.34 -13.32 5.40
N ALA A 275 -2.54 -12.81 5.66
CA ALA A 275 -3.33 -12.05 4.70
C ALA A 275 -2.66 -10.71 4.33
N ASP A 276 -2.23 -9.96 5.35
CA ASP A 276 -1.47 -8.71 5.19
C ASP A 276 -0.18 -8.93 4.40
N ASN A 277 0.63 -9.89 4.84
CA ASN A 277 1.91 -10.23 4.21
C ASN A 277 1.72 -10.66 2.73
N LEU A 278 0.64 -11.39 2.42
CA LEU A 278 0.31 -11.79 1.06
C LEU A 278 0.00 -10.57 0.20
N ASP A 279 -0.94 -9.72 0.62
CA ASP A 279 -1.34 -8.53 -0.16
C ASP A 279 -0.16 -7.58 -0.37
N ALA A 280 0.60 -7.28 0.68
CA ALA A 280 1.75 -6.41 0.62
C ALA A 280 2.82 -6.91 -0.37
N LYS A 281 3.10 -8.22 -0.38
CA LYS A 281 4.07 -8.83 -1.30
C LYS A 281 3.54 -8.88 -2.73
N MET A 282 2.29 -9.29 -2.92
CA MET A 282 1.68 -9.37 -4.26
C MET A 282 1.62 -7.99 -4.90
N ASN A 283 1.12 -6.97 -4.20
CA ASN A 283 1.05 -5.61 -4.73
C ASN A 283 2.46 -5.05 -5.02
N GLY A 284 3.43 -5.23 -4.12
CA GLY A 284 4.80 -4.79 -4.32
C GLY A 284 5.44 -5.39 -5.57
N VAL A 285 5.29 -6.70 -5.79
CA VAL A 285 5.83 -7.42 -6.97
C VAL A 285 5.09 -7.01 -8.25
N LEU A 286 3.75 -6.91 -8.22
CA LEU A 286 2.95 -6.47 -9.37
C LEU A 286 3.38 -5.07 -9.85
N ARG A 287 3.64 -4.14 -8.94
CA ARG A 287 4.12 -2.79 -9.29
C ARG A 287 5.51 -2.82 -9.94
N ILE A 288 6.41 -3.72 -9.50
CA ILE A 288 7.71 -3.89 -10.16
C ILE A 288 7.50 -4.46 -11.57
N HIS A 289 6.64 -5.45 -11.74
CA HIS A 289 6.31 -6.01 -13.05
C HIS A 289 5.75 -4.93 -13.99
N GLN A 290 4.81 -4.10 -13.52
CA GLN A 290 4.25 -3.00 -14.31
C GLN A 290 5.32 -1.97 -14.74
N ARG A 291 6.21 -1.60 -13.81
CA ARG A 291 7.29 -0.66 -14.08
C ARG A 291 8.32 -1.20 -15.08
N GLU A 292 8.62 -2.49 -15.00
CA GLU A 292 9.68 -3.16 -15.77
C GLU A 292 9.11 -3.99 -16.93
N THR A 293 7.84 -3.79 -17.30
CA THR A 293 7.16 -4.56 -18.38
C THR A 293 7.88 -4.40 -19.73
N GLU A 294 8.41 -3.22 -20.03
CA GLU A 294 9.09 -2.90 -21.29
C GLU A 294 10.60 -3.13 -21.22
N GLU A 295 11.14 -3.48 -20.06
CA GLU A 295 12.55 -3.79 -19.93
C GLU A 295 12.87 -5.16 -20.55
N PRO A 296 14.00 -5.30 -21.28
CA PRO A 296 14.36 -6.56 -21.87
C PRO A 296 14.65 -7.63 -20.81
N GLY A 297 14.35 -8.91 -21.15
CA GLY A 297 14.56 -10.06 -20.29
C GLY A 297 13.32 -10.53 -19.55
N ASP A 298 13.38 -11.77 -19.08
CA ASP A 298 12.27 -12.49 -18.44
C ASP A 298 12.23 -12.31 -16.93
N TRP A 299 13.18 -11.59 -16.35
CA TRP A 299 13.33 -11.39 -14.91
C TRP A 299 13.26 -9.91 -14.54
N THR A 300 12.75 -9.62 -13.35
CA THR A 300 12.80 -8.29 -12.77
C THR A 300 14.23 -7.95 -12.32
N SER A 301 14.47 -6.67 -12.03
CA SER A 301 15.61 -6.29 -11.20
C SER A 301 15.54 -6.98 -9.83
N TYR A 302 16.71 -7.14 -9.17
CA TYR A 302 16.79 -7.75 -7.84
C TYR A 302 16.02 -6.93 -6.79
N VAL A 303 15.02 -7.55 -6.18
CA VAL A 303 14.16 -6.95 -5.17
C VAL A 303 14.76 -7.17 -3.79
N ARG A 304 15.48 -6.17 -3.26
CA ARG A 304 16.21 -6.28 -1.98
C ARG A 304 15.31 -6.69 -0.81
N LEU A 305 14.08 -6.19 -0.73
CA LEU A 305 13.14 -6.52 0.34
C LEU A 305 12.72 -7.98 0.34
N MET A 306 12.78 -8.63 -0.84
CA MET A 306 12.39 -10.02 -1.04
C MET A 306 13.58 -10.94 -1.26
N GLU A 307 14.80 -10.37 -1.35
CA GLU A 307 16.08 -11.07 -1.57
C GLU A 307 16.08 -11.98 -2.81
N ARG A 308 15.37 -11.57 -3.88
CA ARG A 308 15.25 -12.32 -5.13
C ARG A 308 14.82 -11.48 -6.31
N GLU A 309 14.92 -12.05 -7.50
CA GLU A 309 14.32 -11.60 -8.74
C GLU A 309 13.01 -12.37 -8.98
N PHE A 310 12.08 -11.78 -9.75
CA PHE A 310 10.82 -12.40 -10.11
C PHE A 310 10.73 -12.62 -11.61
N PHE A 311 10.15 -13.74 -12.03
CA PHE A 311 9.94 -14.09 -13.41
C PHE A 311 8.79 -13.29 -14.00
N LYS A 312 9.04 -12.56 -15.09
CA LYS A 312 8.07 -11.66 -15.74
C LYS A 312 7.25 -12.33 -16.84
N SER A 313 7.64 -13.52 -17.29
CA SER A 313 7.02 -14.15 -18.46
C SER A 313 5.53 -14.41 -18.24
N ARG A 314 4.77 -14.13 -19.27
CA ARG A 314 3.31 -14.36 -19.33
C ARG A 314 3.08 -15.67 -20.07
N LEU A 315 2.87 -16.74 -19.33
CA LEU A 315 2.65 -18.08 -19.91
C LEU A 315 1.29 -18.21 -20.60
N LEU A 316 0.32 -17.39 -20.23
CA LEU A 316 -1.03 -17.43 -20.79
C LEU A 316 -1.37 -16.11 -21.48
N PRO A 317 -2.12 -16.15 -22.63
CA PRO A 317 -2.66 -14.95 -23.22
C PRO A 317 -3.48 -14.19 -22.18
N GLN A 318 -3.24 -12.89 -22.02
CA GLN A 318 -4.11 -12.08 -21.19
C GLN A 318 -5.44 -11.91 -21.90
N GLU A 319 -6.47 -12.61 -21.49
CA GLU A 319 -7.81 -12.05 -21.52
C GLU A 319 -7.76 -10.88 -20.52
N ARG A 320 -7.84 -9.66 -21.03
CA ARG A 320 -7.92 -8.47 -20.18
C ARG A 320 -9.15 -8.68 -19.32
N HIS A 321 -8.96 -8.94 -18.04
CA HIS A 321 -10.02 -8.76 -17.07
C HIS A 321 -10.31 -7.26 -17.05
N SER A 322 -11.20 -6.85 -17.97
CA SER A 322 -11.86 -5.57 -17.90
C SER A 322 -12.55 -5.49 -16.53
N ALA A 323 -12.69 -4.28 -16.01
CA ALA A 323 -13.23 -3.94 -14.69
C ALA A 323 -14.67 -4.46 -14.37
N ASP A 324 -15.13 -5.51 -15.03
CA ASP A 324 -16.44 -6.16 -14.83
C ASP A 324 -16.43 -7.31 -13.80
N ALA A 325 -15.30 -7.60 -13.15
CA ALA A 325 -15.20 -8.63 -12.10
C ALA A 325 -15.99 -8.26 -10.81
N ALA A 326 -16.49 -7.04 -10.70
CA ALA A 326 -17.29 -6.59 -9.55
C ALA A 326 -18.76 -7.07 -9.55
N LYS A 327 -19.19 -7.88 -10.52
CA LYS A 327 -20.62 -8.32 -10.63
C LYS A 327 -20.87 -9.80 -10.44
N THR A 328 -19.90 -10.61 -10.12
CA THR A 328 -20.17 -12.00 -9.76
C THR A 328 -20.40 -12.13 -8.26
N LYS A 329 -21.67 -12.07 -7.84
CA LYS A 329 -22.11 -12.69 -6.59
C LYS A 329 -21.55 -14.12 -6.56
N PRO A 330 -21.00 -14.62 -5.45
CA PRO A 330 -20.64 -16.02 -5.35
C PRO A 330 -21.93 -16.84 -5.48
N SER A 331 -22.16 -17.39 -6.67
CA SER A 331 -23.15 -18.45 -6.84
C SER A 331 -22.62 -19.63 -6.07
N GLY A 332 -23.43 -20.20 -5.16
CA GLY A 332 -23.08 -21.35 -4.32
C GLY A 332 -22.55 -22.52 -5.17
N ALA A 333 -21.25 -22.54 -5.38
CA ALA A 333 -20.56 -23.71 -5.88
C ALA A 333 -20.48 -24.72 -4.73
N LYS A 334 -21.21 -25.80 -4.84
CA LYS A 334 -21.02 -27.01 -4.02
C LYS A 334 -19.57 -27.44 -4.18
N LEU A 335 -18.82 -27.44 -3.10
CA LEU A 335 -17.49 -28.02 -3.02
C LEU A 335 -17.56 -29.53 -3.37
N PRO A 336 -16.59 -30.09 -4.09
CA PRO A 336 -16.49 -31.54 -4.28
C PRO A 336 -16.33 -32.22 -2.93
N GLY A 337 -17.06 -33.35 -2.80
CA GLY A 337 -17.30 -34.06 -1.56
C GLY A 337 -16.07 -34.48 -0.76
N ASP A 338 -16.39 -34.77 0.49
CA ASP A 338 -15.58 -35.30 1.58
C ASP A 338 -14.48 -36.28 1.14
N VAL A 339 -13.22 -35.92 1.48
CA VAL A 339 -12.11 -36.87 1.48
C VAL A 339 -12.17 -37.64 2.80
N PRO A 340 -12.13 -38.98 2.80
CA PRO A 340 -12.19 -39.79 4.02
C PRO A 340 -11.01 -39.50 4.96
N ALA A 341 -11.28 -39.57 6.25
CA ALA A 341 -10.37 -39.18 7.34
C ALA A 341 -9.09 -40.06 7.50
N GLU A 342 -8.86 -41.02 6.63
CA GLU A 342 -7.74 -41.97 6.75
C GLU A 342 -6.44 -41.59 6.03
N GLU A 343 -6.42 -40.47 5.27
CA GLU A 343 -5.19 -40.04 4.55
C GLU A 343 -4.52 -38.78 5.16
N GLN A 344 -4.89 -38.39 6.38
CA GLN A 344 -4.34 -37.15 7.01
C GLN A 344 -3.11 -37.37 7.91
N SER A 345 -2.60 -38.57 8.07
CA SER A 345 -1.55 -38.87 9.06
C SER A 345 -0.12 -38.56 8.59
N ASP A 346 0.15 -38.44 7.27
CA ASP A 346 1.55 -38.44 6.78
C ASP A 346 2.21 -37.06 6.66
N ILE A 347 1.48 -35.95 6.88
CA ILE A 347 2.07 -34.59 6.74
C ILE A 347 2.63 -34.07 8.07
N PHE A 348 2.11 -34.52 9.19
CA PHE A 348 2.57 -34.04 10.51
C PHE A 348 3.84 -34.73 11.01
N ASP A 349 4.12 -35.97 10.59
CA ASP A 349 5.31 -36.72 11.01
C ASP A 349 6.62 -36.15 10.42
N TYR A 350 6.54 -35.38 9.32
CA TYR A 350 7.73 -34.76 8.70
C TYR A 350 8.30 -33.58 9.48
N TYR A 351 7.49 -32.91 10.33
CA TYR A 351 7.92 -31.73 11.09
C TYR A 351 8.51 -32.06 12.49
N ASP A 352 8.19 -33.24 13.04
CA ASP A 352 8.65 -33.58 14.39
C ASP A 352 10.07 -34.21 14.44
N GLU A 353 10.58 -34.77 13.34
CA GLU A 353 11.91 -35.39 13.28
C GLU A 353 13.07 -34.37 13.15
N ASN A 354 12.81 -33.11 12.83
CA ASN A 354 13.86 -32.09 12.62
C ASN A 354 14.04 -31.06 13.74
N GLN A 355 13.36 -31.19 14.87
CA GLN A 355 13.50 -30.26 16.02
C GLN A 355 14.25 -30.85 17.23
N ASN A 356 15.16 -31.82 17.02
CA ASN A 356 15.99 -32.30 18.13
C ASN A 356 17.48 -32.17 17.80
N THR A 357 17.99 -30.93 17.80
CA THR A 357 19.41 -30.70 18.09
C THR A 357 19.57 -29.46 18.96
N ASP A 358 19.88 -29.75 20.20
CA ASP A 358 20.42 -28.84 21.22
C ASP A 358 21.44 -27.84 20.64
N ARG A 359 21.24 -26.55 20.96
CA ARG A 359 22.32 -25.58 21.17
C ARG A 359 21.84 -24.43 22.03
N TYR A 360 21.93 -24.62 23.33
CA TYR A 360 22.32 -23.58 24.29
C TYR A 360 23.15 -24.23 25.41
N SER A 361 24.44 -24.06 25.31
CA SER A 361 25.39 -24.01 26.42
C SER A 361 26.26 -22.78 26.24
#